data_d9e83e14314e94f4ac13f049690319d0
#
_entry.id   d9e83e14314e94f4ac13f049690319d0
#
_cell.length_a   1.000
_cell.length_b   1.000
_cell.length_c   1.000
_cell.angle_alpha   90.00
_cell.angle_beta   90.00
_cell.angle_gamma   90.00
#
_symmetry.space_group_name_H-M   'P 1'
#
loop_
_entity.id
_entity.type
_entity.pdbx_description
1 polymer ?
#
loop_
_entity_poly.entity_id
_entity_poly.type
_entity_poly.pdbx_seq_one_letter_code
_entity_poly.pdbx_strand_id
1 'polypeptide(L)'
;MARHANDKNNFAIAGWLIAVIVIAILVVLGLLLYLFTGNEDNGDGVDTAAQDTTQAAEETATDESAASEDKDATQAPSSAESSAPASESAASSTAAAAAAAPGTAESTLFLLDTSDQMAPYFDAAAGGVAAAADGVGGEDKAVSLWNYSSPISATATVGYRQNLGFTDGGETASVVNNFGTGGIPQTRAAIVAAANNAADYARESNAPARVVLVTTGTDDSLSDGDFAAQLADAKDRNVEISVVHLGDGEVDKALEDAADYFDKVDRPADGAAVNKAVSTAAGVK
;
A
#
# COMPACT_ATOMS: atom_id res chain seq x y z
N MET A 1 -29.46 -41.15 -34.54
CA MET A 1 -29.06 -41.82 -33.29
C MET A 1 -27.88 -41.03 -32.72
N ALA A 2 -28.18 -40.12 -31.81
CA ALA A 2 -27.18 -39.29 -31.16
C ALA A 2 -26.87 -39.87 -29.76
N ARG A 3 -25.63 -40.20 -29.47
CA ARG A 3 -25.17 -40.64 -28.16
C ARG A 3 -24.69 -39.44 -27.38
N HIS A 4 -25.38 -39.11 -26.30
CA HIS A 4 -24.92 -38.19 -25.27
C HIS A 4 -23.77 -38.84 -24.51
N ALA A 5 -22.58 -38.24 -24.60
CA ALA A 5 -21.50 -38.50 -23.66
C ALA A 5 -21.64 -37.49 -22.51
N ASN A 6 -21.94 -37.99 -21.33
CA ASN A 6 -22.07 -37.27 -20.09
C ASN A 6 -20.70 -37.37 -19.38
N ASP A 7 -19.80 -36.42 -19.60
CA ASP A 7 -18.54 -36.32 -18.86
C ASP A 7 -18.80 -35.63 -17.51
N LYS A 8 -18.95 -36.49 -16.48
CA LYS A 8 -18.90 -36.05 -15.10
C LYS A 8 -17.44 -35.84 -14.73
N ASN A 9 -17.03 -34.59 -14.66
CA ASN A 9 -15.74 -34.19 -14.05
C ASN A 9 -15.78 -34.54 -12.55
N ASN A 10 -15.35 -35.73 -12.20
CA ASN A 10 -15.07 -36.12 -10.83
C ASN A 10 -13.74 -35.46 -10.42
N PHE A 11 -13.81 -34.38 -9.68
CA PHE A 11 -12.71 -33.86 -8.90
C PHE A 11 -12.47 -34.88 -7.77
N ALA A 12 -11.74 -35.91 -8.08
CA ALA A 12 -11.21 -36.80 -7.07
C ALA A 12 -10.04 -36.10 -6.41
N ILE A 13 -10.33 -35.27 -5.39
CA ILE A 13 -9.31 -34.85 -4.44
C ILE A 13 -8.72 -36.13 -3.90
N ALA A 14 -7.44 -36.39 -4.25
CA ALA A 14 -6.80 -37.64 -3.88
C ALA A 14 -6.90 -37.81 -2.36
N GLY A 15 -7.48 -38.93 -1.91
CA GLY A 15 -7.81 -39.18 -0.50
C GLY A 15 -6.58 -39.02 0.45
N TRP A 16 -5.35 -39.11 -0.09
CA TRP A 16 -4.14 -38.87 0.66
C TRP A 16 -3.99 -37.39 1.11
N LEU A 17 -4.51 -36.42 0.34
CA LEU A 17 -4.44 -35.00 0.66
C LEU A 17 -5.35 -34.68 1.87
N ILE A 18 -6.52 -35.30 1.94
CA ILE A 18 -7.42 -35.22 3.11
C ILE A 18 -6.71 -35.82 4.34
N ALA A 19 -6.05 -36.96 4.18
CA ALA A 19 -5.33 -37.59 5.26
C ALA A 19 -4.18 -36.72 5.81
N VAL A 20 -3.42 -36.03 4.93
CA VAL A 20 -2.35 -35.10 5.34
C VAL A 20 -2.92 -33.91 6.09
N ILE A 21 -4.04 -33.33 5.64
CA ILE A 21 -4.68 -32.19 6.33
C ILE A 21 -5.17 -32.61 7.72
N VAL A 22 -5.79 -33.77 7.85
CA VAL A 22 -6.27 -34.30 9.17
C VAL A 22 -5.10 -34.51 10.11
N ILE A 23 -3.99 -35.10 9.65
CA ILE A 23 -2.80 -35.30 10.45
C ILE A 23 -2.21 -33.95 10.91
N ALA A 24 -2.13 -32.96 10.01
CA ALA A 24 -1.63 -31.62 10.34
C ALA A 24 -2.49 -30.95 11.44
N ILE A 25 -3.82 -31.04 11.34
CA ILE A 25 -4.74 -30.52 12.35
C ILE A 25 -4.56 -31.24 13.70
N LEU A 26 -4.40 -32.56 13.72
CA LEU A 26 -4.17 -33.30 14.95
C LEU A 26 -2.84 -32.96 15.62
N VAL A 27 -1.78 -32.72 14.85
CA VAL A 27 -0.48 -32.26 15.36
C VAL A 27 -0.60 -30.87 15.99
N VAL A 28 -1.29 -29.92 15.34
CA VAL A 28 -1.52 -28.57 15.89
C VAL A 28 -2.35 -28.62 17.17
N LEU A 29 -3.43 -29.42 17.20
CA LEU A 29 -4.24 -29.61 18.39
C LEU A 29 -3.46 -30.28 19.53
N GLY A 30 -2.62 -31.25 19.23
CA GLY A 30 -1.73 -31.89 20.20
C GLY A 30 -0.72 -30.94 20.80
N LEU A 31 -0.12 -30.06 19.96
CA LEU A 31 0.81 -29.02 20.40
C LEU A 31 0.12 -27.98 21.30
N LEU A 32 -1.09 -27.56 20.93
CA LEU A 32 -1.90 -26.65 21.73
C LEU A 32 -2.23 -27.26 23.10
N LEU A 33 -2.68 -28.51 23.14
CA LEU A 33 -2.95 -29.23 24.40
C LEU A 33 -1.68 -29.35 25.24
N TYR A 34 -0.54 -29.66 24.63
CA TYR A 34 0.74 -29.75 25.36
C TYR A 34 1.15 -28.41 25.99
N LEU A 35 0.93 -27.29 25.27
CA LEU A 35 1.21 -25.94 25.80
C LEU A 35 0.23 -25.53 26.92
N PHE A 36 -1.02 -26.00 26.87
CA PHE A 36 -2.01 -25.69 27.92
C PHE A 36 -1.94 -26.60 29.12
N THR A 37 -1.46 -27.85 28.99
CA THR A 37 -1.35 -28.80 30.11
C THR A 37 0.04 -28.89 30.70
N GLY A 38 1.05 -28.26 30.09
CA GLY A 38 2.45 -28.32 30.52
C GLY A 38 2.86 -27.36 31.64
N ASN A 39 1.93 -26.64 32.30
CA ASN A 39 2.26 -25.66 33.34
C ASN A 39 1.56 -25.92 34.69
N GLU A 40 1.44 -27.17 35.08
CA GLU A 40 1.10 -27.53 36.45
C GLU A 40 2.10 -28.59 36.94
N ASP A 41 3.22 -28.15 37.50
CA ASP A 41 3.87 -28.72 38.69
C ASP A 41 5.16 -27.96 38.99
N ASN A 42 5.10 -27.13 40.02
CA ASN A 42 6.00 -27.08 41.14
C ASN A 42 5.44 -26.10 42.16
N GLY A 43 4.74 -26.68 43.13
CA GLY A 43 4.37 -26.00 44.34
C GLY A 43 5.56 -25.92 45.29
N ASP A 44 5.54 -24.94 46.09
CA ASP A 44 5.70 -24.87 47.54
C ASP A 44 5.90 -23.40 47.90
N GLY A 45 4.94 -22.82 48.53
CA GLY A 45 4.85 -22.73 49.96
C GLY A 45 5.27 -21.35 50.46
N VAL A 46 4.38 -20.79 51.21
CA VAL A 46 4.55 -19.84 52.32
C VAL A 46 4.08 -18.40 52.11
N ASP A 47 2.84 -18.25 52.55
CA ASP A 47 2.35 -17.32 53.60
C ASP A 47 2.66 -15.80 53.56
N THR A 48 1.54 -15.10 53.53
CA THR A 48 1.12 -14.02 54.45
C THR A 48 1.64 -12.61 54.26
N ALA A 49 0.69 -11.77 54.05
CA ALA A 49 0.42 -10.50 54.73
C ALA A 49 0.20 -9.30 53.83
N ALA A 50 -1.01 -8.82 54.02
CA ALA A 50 -1.53 -7.52 53.61
C ALA A 50 -0.73 -6.34 54.19
N GLN A 51 -0.77 -5.24 53.47
CA GLN A 51 -1.00 -3.85 53.91
C GLN A 51 -0.71 -2.93 52.73
N ASP A 52 -1.69 -2.30 52.14
CA ASP A 52 -2.37 -1.05 52.47
C ASP A 52 -1.39 0.06 52.93
N THR A 53 -1.31 1.13 52.13
CA THR A 53 -1.35 2.54 52.52
C THR A 53 -0.84 3.41 51.36
N THR A 54 -1.70 4.07 50.66
CA THR A 54 -2.03 5.51 50.59
C THR A 54 -0.90 6.54 50.79
N GLN A 55 -1.03 7.59 49.92
CA GLN A 55 -0.59 9.00 50.04
C GLN A 55 0.78 9.33 49.44
N ALA A 56 0.80 10.23 48.54
CA ALA A 56 0.43 11.62 48.35
C ALA A 56 1.69 12.51 48.29
N ALA A 57 1.72 13.28 47.18
CA ALA A 57 2.05 14.68 46.99
C ALA A 57 3.32 15.27 47.66
N GLU A 58 4.00 16.02 46.89
CA GLU A 58 4.39 17.46 46.99
C GLU A 58 5.65 17.70 46.13
N GLU A 59 5.52 18.49 45.10
CA GLU A 59 5.81 19.93 44.98
C GLU A 59 7.16 20.38 45.60
N THR A 60 8.00 20.96 44.77
CA THR A 60 8.70 22.28 44.86
C THR A 60 9.71 22.36 43.71
N ALA A 61 9.60 23.19 42.72
CA ALA A 61 9.71 24.61 42.56
C ALA A 61 11.10 25.21 42.92
N THR A 62 11.50 26.13 42.04
CA THR A 62 12.51 27.19 42.17
C THR A 62 13.97 26.80 41.83
N ASP A 63 14.78 27.51 41.09
CA ASP A 63 14.83 28.94 40.74
C ASP A 63 15.96 29.15 39.74
N GLU A 64 15.72 30.00 38.82
CA GLU A 64 16.38 31.23 38.42
C GLU A 64 17.90 31.31 38.08
N SER A 65 18.10 32.00 37.01
CA SER A 65 18.99 33.14 36.76
C SER A 65 20.27 32.86 35.98
N ALA A 66 20.55 33.52 34.98
CA ALA A 66 20.71 34.84 34.45
C ALA A 66 21.85 34.81 33.42
N ALA A 67 21.58 35.35 32.27
CA ALA A 67 22.13 36.53 31.61
C ALA A 67 23.65 36.75 31.56
N SER A 68 24.12 37.01 30.37
CA SER A 68 24.99 38.13 29.90
C SER A 68 25.29 37.87 28.42
N GLU A 69 24.80 38.67 27.50
CA GLU A 69 25.33 39.90 26.90
C GLU A 69 26.86 39.94 26.72
N ASP A 70 27.32 40.07 25.49
CA ASP A 70 27.75 41.35 24.89
C ASP A 70 28.37 41.15 23.50
N LYS A 71 27.91 41.91 22.53
CA LYS A 71 28.55 42.78 21.53
C LYS A 71 29.88 42.33 20.91
N ASP A 72 30.18 42.60 19.70
CA ASP A 72 30.12 43.81 18.85
C ASP A 72 30.68 43.53 17.44
N ALA A 73 30.03 44.12 16.51
CA ALA A 73 30.46 44.98 15.40
C ALA A 73 31.49 44.51 14.35
N THR A 74 31.02 44.65 13.11
CA THR A 74 31.52 45.55 12.04
C THR A 74 32.65 45.05 11.16
N GLN A 75 32.38 44.83 9.89
CA GLN A 75 32.69 45.62 8.71
C GLN A 75 32.67 44.82 7.42
N ALA A 76 31.84 45.23 6.50
CA ALA A 76 32.09 45.15 5.05
C ALA A 76 32.96 46.40 4.69
N PRO A 77 33.49 46.56 3.49
CA PRO A 77 33.13 46.05 2.18
C PRO A 77 34.34 45.69 1.28
N SER A 78 34.14 45.08 0.14
CA SER A 78 34.63 45.63 -1.14
C SER A 78 34.35 44.77 -2.35
N SER A 79 33.79 45.42 -3.29
CA SER A 79 33.50 45.10 -4.69
C SER A 79 34.68 44.50 -5.45
N ALA A 80 34.38 43.55 -6.33
CA ALA A 80 34.96 43.48 -7.66
C ALA A 80 34.00 42.82 -8.63
N GLU A 81 33.49 43.62 -9.53
CA GLU A 81 32.85 43.25 -10.80
C GLU A 81 33.79 42.35 -11.62
N SER A 82 33.23 41.29 -12.19
CA SER A 82 33.73 40.75 -13.46
C SER A 82 32.56 40.17 -14.26
N SER A 83 32.38 40.83 -15.38
CA SER A 83 31.34 40.60 -16.37
C SER A 83 31.49 39.29 -17.12
N ALA A 84 30.34 38.59 -17.28
CA ALA A 84 29.79 37.87 -18.40
C ALA A 84 30.67 36.90 -19.27
N PRO A 85 30.11 35.86 -19.91
CA PRO A 85 28.86 35.92 -20.66
C PRO A 85 27.84 34.81 -20.37
N ALA A 86 26.62 35.16 -20.64
CA ALA A 86 25.48 34.27 -20.73
C ALA A 86 25.74 33.12 -21.73
N SER A 87 25.75 31.91 -21.23
CA SER A 87 25.40 30.72 -22.01
C SER A 87 23.95 30.43 -21.71
N GLU A 88 23.10 30.78 -22.65
CA GLU A 88 21.77 30.22 -22.74
C GLU A 88 21.91 28.70 -22.88
N SER A 89 21.81 28.03 -21.76
CA SER A 89 21.51 26.60 -21.75
C SER A 89 20.01 26.51 -21.99
N ALA A 90 19.66 26.24 -23.23
CA ALA A 90 18.33 25.85 -23.60
C ALA A 90 17.91 24.71 -22.68
N ALA A 91 17.05 25.00 -21.72
CA ALA A 91 16.28 24.01 -21.01
C ALA A 91 15.41 23.32 -22.06
N SER A 92 15.89 22.19 -22.56
CA SER A 92 15.05 21.19 -23.18
C SER A 92 14.11 20.70 -22.08
N SER A 93 12.93 21.34 -22.00
CA SER A 93 11.80 20.70 -21.37
C SER A 93 11.48 19.52 -22.27
N THR A 94 12.02 18.36 -21.94
CA THR A 94 11.47 17.10 -22.41
C THR A 94 10.09 17.01 -21.76
N ALA A 95 9.08 17.51 -22.47
CA ALA A 95 7.71 17.14 -22.18
C ALA A 95 7.70 15.62 -22.21
N ALA A 96 7.54 14.97 -21.07
CA ALA A 96 7.25 13.55 -21.02
C ALA A 96 6.06 13.33 -21.95
N ALA A 97 6.28 12.58 -23.02
CA ALA A 97 5.22 12.20 -23.91
C ALA A 97 4.19 11.49 -23.01
N ALA A 98 2.98 12.05 -22.91
CA ALA A 98 1.91 11.43 -22.18
C ALA A 98 1.81 9.99 -22.69
N ALA A 99 2.08 9.04 -21.81
CA ALA A 99 1.97 7.62 -22.15
C ALA A 99 0.54 7.38 -22.65
N ALA A 100 0.40 6.62 -23.72
CA ALA A 100 -0.93 6.29 -24.23
C ALA A 100 -1.71 5.56 -23.13
N ALA A 101 -3.00 5.89 -22.98
CA ALA A 101 -3.86 5.21 -22.02
C ALA A 101 -3.80 3.69 -22.24
N PRO A 102 -3.59 2.91 -21.19
CA PRO A 102 -3.48 1.46 -21.31
C PRO A 102 -4.82 0.82 -21.71
N GLY A 103 -4.77 -0.36 -22.33
CA GLY A 103 -5.95 -1.20 -22.51
C GLY A 103 -6.27 -1.98 -21.25
N THR A 104 -7.45 -2.58 -21.12
CA THR A 104 -7.82 -3.40 -19.95
C THR A 104 -6.94 -4.67 -19.86
N ALA A 105 -6.34 -4.91 -18.71
CA ALA A 105 -5.60 -6.15 -18.42
C ALA A 105 -6.56 -7.29 -18.06
N GLU A 106 -6.10 -8.55 -18.14
CA GLU A 106 -6.90 -9.73 -17.77
C GLU A 106 -7.13 -9.81 -16.25
N SER A 107 -6.28 -9.14 -15.48
CA SER A 107 -6.47 -8.97 -14.04
C SER A 107 -5.96 -7.62 -13.57
N THR A 108 -6.65 -7.01 -12.62
CA THR A 108 -6.28 -5.70 -12.05
C THR A 108 -6.31 -5.75 -10.53
N LEU A 109 -5.18 -5.39 -9.91
CA LEU A 109 -5.07 -5.16 -8.48
C LEU A 109 -5.15 -3.66 -8.21
N PHE A 110 -6.17 -3.21 -7.52
CA PHE A 110 -6.27 -1.84 -7.02
C PHE A 110 -5.57 -1.74 -5.67
N LEU A 111 -4.61 -0.82 -5.56
CA LEU A 111 -3.87 -0.50 -4.35
C LEU A 111 -4.19 0.94 -3.95
N LEU A 112 -4.97 1.12 -2.89
CA LEU A 112 -5.47 2.42 -2.45
C LEU A 112 -4.71 2.92 -1.22
N ASP A 113 -4.18 4.13 -1.31
CA ASP A 113 -3.69 4.89 -0.17
C ASP A 113 -4.83 5.18 0.82
N THR A 114 -4.62 4.85 2.08
CA THR A 114 -5.54 5.15 3.18
C THR A 114 -4.85 5.91 4.31
N SER A 115 -3.75 6.61 3.99
CA SER A 115 -3.05 7.48 4.94
C SER A 115 -3.85 8.73 5.32
N ASP A 116 -3.36 9.48 6.30
CA ASP A 116 -3.94 10.78 6.69
C ASP A 116 -3.97 11.78 5.54
N GLN A 117 -2.99 11.70 4.62
CA GLN A 117 -2.92 12.57 3.44
C GLN A 117 -4.07 12.32 2.45
N MET A 118 -4.56 11.09 2.39
CA MET A 118 -5.68 10.70 1.53
C MET A 118 -7.03 11.17 2.08
N ALA A 119 -7.16 11.46 3.38
CA ALA A 119 -8.44 11.76 4.01
C ALA A 119 -9.30 12.81 3.27
N PRO A 120 -8.76 13.95 2.76
CA PRO A 120 -9.54 14.94 2.02
C PRO A 120 -10.10 14.45 0.68
N TYR A 121 -9.53 13.39 0.12
CA TYR A 121 -9.79 12.88 -1.23
C TYR A 121 -10.39 11.47 -1.23
N PHE A 122 -10.53 10.89 -0.04
CA PHE A 122 -10.85 9.47 0.13
C PHE A 122 -12.15 9.06 -0.58
N ASP A 123 -13.23 9.84 -0.40
CA ASP A 123 -14.53 9.52 -1.03
C ASP A 123 -14.43 9.49 -2.56
N ALA A 124 -13.68 10.44 -3.14
CA ALA A 124 -13.46 10.48 -4.57
C ALA A 124 -12.60 9.31 -5.05
N ALA A 125 -11.52 8.98 -4.31
CA ALA A 125 -10.64 7.87 -4.62
C ALA A 125 -11.36 6.51 -4.49
N ALA A 126 -12.10 6.30 -3.40
CA ALA A 126 -12.89 5.09 -3.19
C ALA A 126 -13.96 4.91 -4.27
N GLY A 127 -14.68 6.00 -4.64
CA GLY A 127 -15.64 6.00 -5.73
C GLY A 127 -15.00 5.68 -7.08
N GLY A 128 -13.82 6.25 -7.36
CA GLY A 128 -13.06 5.96 -8.58
C GLY A 128 -12.58 4.51 -8.67
N VAL A 129 -12.07 3.96 -7.55
CA VAL A 129 -11.67 2.55 -7.48
C VAL A 129 -12.88 1.63 -7.65
N ALA A 130 -13.99 1.91 -6.97
CA ALA A 130 -15.21 1.12 -7.09
C ALA A 130 -15.74 1.09 -8.55
N ALA A 131 -15.82 2.24 -9.20
CA ALA A 131 -16.29 2.33 -10.58
C ALA A 131 -15.35 1.64 -11.59
N ALA A 132 -14.02 1.79 -11.41
CA ALA A 132 -13.04 1.13 -12.26
C ALA A 132 -13.06 -0.40 -12.07
N ALA A 133 -13.20 -0.86 -10.83
CA ALA A 133 -13.32 -2.29 -10.51
C ALA A 133 -14.58 -2.91 -11.13
N ASP A 134 -15.72 -2.22 -11.04
CA ASP A 134 -16.97 -2.64 -11.70
C ASP A 134 -16.79 -2.72 -13.23
N GLY A 135 -16.09 -1.73 -13.82
CA GLY A 135 -15.77 -1.73 -15.25
C GLY A 135 -14.88 -2.92 -15.67
N VAL A 136 -13.84 -3.23 -14.88
CA VAL A 136 -12.96 -4.40 -15.13
C VAL A 136 -13.74 -5.69 -15.00
N GLY A 137 -14.47 -5.86 -13.88
CA GLY A 137 -15.28 -7.05 -13.60
C GLY A 137 -16.41 -7.25 -14.62
N GLY A 138 -16.99 -6.13 -15.12
CA GLY A 138 -17.99 -6.16 -16.18
C GLY A 138 -17.48 -6.69 -17.53
N GLU A 139 -16.16 -6.75 -17.72
CA GLU A 139 -15.49 -7.39 -18.87
C GLU A 139 -15.08 -8.84 -18.57
N ASP A 140 -15.62 -9.47 -17.53
CA ASP A 140 -15.27 -10.82 -17.04
C ASP A 140 -13.80 -10.98 -16.63
N LYS A 141 -13.16 -9.90 -16.18
CA LYS A 141 -11.75 -9.86 -15.77
C LYS A 141 -11.61 -9.84 -14.25
N ALA A 142 -10.50 -10.37 -13.76
CA ALA A 142 -10.29 -10.51 -12.32
C ALA A 142 -9.87 -9.17 -11.66
N VAL A 143 -10.41 -8.91 -10.48
CA VAL A 143 -10.16 -7.72 -9.66
C VAL A 143 -9.69 -8.13 -8.27
N SER A 144 -8.64 -7.50 -7.77
CA SER A 144 -8.16 -7.57 -6.39
C SER A 144 -8.14 -6.19 -5.76
N LEU A 145 -8.38 -6.09 -4.45
CA LEU A 145 -8.38 -4.83 -3.71
C LEU A 145 -7.48 -4.90 -2.49
N TRP A 146 -6.53 -3.98 -2.45
CA TRP A 146 -5.63 -3.75 -1.33
C TRP A 146 -5.73 -2.31 -0.84
N ASN A 147 -5.39 -2.08 0.42
CA ASN A 147 -5.12 -0.74 0.93
C ASN A 147 -3.80 -0.70 1.69
N TYR A 148 -3.26 0.51 1.85
CA TYR A 148 -2.04 0.70 2.62
C TYR A 148 -2.03 2.01 3.40
N SER A 149 -1.40 1.97 4.57
CA SER A 149 -0.99 3.08 5.43
C SER A 149 -0.15 2.51 6.58
N SER A 150 0.56 3.32 7.35
CA SER A 150 1.33 2.82 8.48
C SER A 150 1.11 3.68 9.73
N PRO A 151 0.63 3.09 10.82
CA PRO A 151 0.21 1.70 10.95
C PRO A 151 -1.19 1.47 10.34
N ILE A 152 -1.38 0.38 9.61
CA ILE A 152 -2.68 0.02 9.03
C ILE A 152 -3.66 -0.50 10.10
N SER A 153 -3.15 -0.93 11.23
CA SER A 153 -3.89 -1.25 12.46
C SER A 153 -2.92 -1.27 13.65
N ALA A 154 -3.46 -1.23 14.86
CA ALA A 154 -2.66 -1.23 16.10
C ALA A 154 -1.74 -2.45 16.27
N THR A 155 -2.01 -3.55 15.58
CA THR A 155 -1.26 -4.81 15.68
C THR A 155 -0.55 -5.21 14.39
N ALA A 156 -0.70 -4.44 13.31
CA ALA A 156 -0.07 -4.76 12.03
C ALA A 156 1.44 -4.47 12.07
N THR A 157 2.21 -5.39 11.51
CA THR A 157 3.67 -5.28 11.37
C THR A 157 4.08 -4.76 9.99
N VAL A 158 3.13 -4.70 9.04
CA VAL A 158 3.30 -4.16 7.70
C VAL A 158 2.25 -3.10 7.42
N GLY A 159 2.57 -2.14 6.56
CA GLY A 159 1.71 -1.00 6.23
C GLY A 159 0.74 -1.25 5.07
N TYR A 160 0.43 -2.49 4.72
CA TYR A 160 -0.49 -2.82 3.64
C TYR A 160 -1.32 -4.07 3.96
N ARG A 161 -2.47 -4.20 3.28
CA ARG A 161 -3.40 -5.34 3.47
C ARG A 161 -4.11 -5.69 2.17
N GLN A 162 -4.14 -6.98 1.87
CA GLN A 162 -5.07 -7.55 0.90
C GLN A 162 -6.45 -7.69 1.55
N ASN A 163 -7.45 -7.00 0.99
CA ASN A 163 -8.83 -7.07 1.47
C ASN A 163 -9.69 -7.99 0.60
N LEU A 164 -9.45 -7.98 -0.71
CA LEU A 164 -10.02 -8.93 -1.65
C LEU A 164 -8.91 -9.57 -2.47
N GLY A 165 -8.94 -10.89 -2.62
CA GLY A 165 -8.14 -11.59 -3.61
C GLY A 165 -8.68 -11.33 -5.02
N PHE A 166 -8.07 -11.93 -6.03
CA PHE A 166 -8.57 -11.81 -7.40
C PHE A 166 -9.93 -12.54 -7.55
N THR A 167 -10.98 -11.77 -7.80
CA THR A 167 -12.38 -12.19 -7.96
C THR A 167 -13.03 -11.44 -9.13
N ASP A 168 -14.35 -11.52 -9.27
CA ASP A 168 -15.13 -10.80 -10.29
C ASP A 168 -15.30 -9.28 -10.01
N GLY A 169 -14.78 -8.77 -8.88
CA GLY A 169 -14.84 -7.37 -8.52
C GLY A 169 -16.17 -6.90 -7.90
N GLY A 170 -17.20 -7.73 -7.86
CA GLY A 170 -18.55 -7.33 -7.39
C GLY A 170 -18.61 -6.84 -5.94
N GLU A 171 -17.67 -7.24 -5.08
CA GLU A 171 -17.60 -6.82 -3.67
C GLU A 171 -16.75 -5.56 -3.46
N THR A 172 -16.01 -5.10 -4.47
CA THR A 172 -15.02 -4.01 -4.31
C THR A 172 -15.65 -2.74 -3.75
N ALA A 173 -16.80 -2.30 -4.28
CA ALA A 173 -17.47 -1.09 -3.82
C ALA A 173 -17.88 -1.17 -2.35
N SER A 174 -18.38 -2.31 -1.89
CA SER A 174 -18.77 -2.48 -0.49
C SER A 174 -17.57 -2.53 0.45
N VAL A 175 -16.47 -3.11 0.02
CA VAL A 175 -15.25 -3.24 0.83
C VAL A 175 -14.49 -1.90 0.91
N VAL A 176 -14.28 -1.21 -0.21
CA VAL A 176 -13.53 0.06 -0.23
C VAL A 176 -14.22 1.16 0.59
N ASN A 177 -15.55 1.21 0.58
CA ASN A 177 -16.31 2.19 1.35
C ASN A 177 -16.25 1.97 2.88
N ASN A 178 -15.73 0.83 3.34
CA ASN A 178 -15.51 0.55 4.76
C ASN A 178 -14.09 0.87 5.23
N PHE A 179 -13.21 1.34 4.34
CA PHE A 179 -11.87 1.74 4.77
C PHE A 179 -11.92 3.04 5.57
N GLY A 180 -11.12 3.11 6.63
CA GLY A 180 -10.78 4.35 7.30
C GLY A 180 -9.47 4.92 6.77
N THR A 181 -9.23 6.20 7.01
CA THR A 181 -7.96 6.86 6.73
C THR A 181 -7.18 7.10 8.01
N GLY A 182 -5.84 7.04 7.93
CA GLY A 182 -4.95 7.29 9.06
C GLY A 182 -3.52 6.80 8.80
N GLY A 183 -2.55 7.34 9.54
CA GLY A 183 -1.15 6.96 9.40
C GLY A 183 -0.44 7.61 8.21
N ILE A 184 0.75 7.12 7.90
CA ILE A 184 1.60 7.64 6.83
C ILE A 184 1.57 6.75 5.58
N PRO A 185 1.79 7.30 4.37
CA PRO A 185 1.75 6.54 3.12
C PRO A 185 3.06 5.78 2.88
N GLN A 186 3.16 4.51 3.29
CA GLN A 186 4.28 3.62 2.96
C GLN A 186 4.12 3.03 1.56
N THR A 187 4.11 3.89 0.57
CA THR A 187 3.73 3.60 -0.82
C THR A 187 4.70 2.64 -1.50
N ARG A 188 6.01 2.84 -1.32
CA ARG A 188 7.04 2.01 -1.99
C ARG A 188 7.00 0.56 -1.52
N ALA A 189 6.89 0.34 -0.21
CA ALA A 189 6.77 -1.01 0.33
C ALA A 189 5.47 -1.70 -0.12
N ALA A 190 4.37 -0.94 -0.17
CA ALA A 190 3.08 -1.46 -0.59
C ALA A 190 3.04 -1.84 -2.08
N ILE A 191 3.58 -1.00 -2.97
CA ILE A 191 3.59 -1.30 -4.41
C ILE A 191 4.50 -2.49 -4.77
N VAL A 192 5.63 -2.64 -4.07
CA VAL A 192 6.50 -3.83 -4.23
C VAL A 192 5.73 -5.11 -3.86
N ALA A 193 5.04 -5.10 -2.72
CA ALA A 193 4.22 -6.25 -2.31
C ALA A 193 3.06 -6.54 -3.26
N ALA A 194 2.38 -5.50 -3.74
CA ALA A 194 1.29 -5.61 -4.72
C ALA A 194 1.77 -6.14 -6.07
N ALA A 195 2.93 -5.66 -6.56
CA ALA A 195 3.54 -6.13 -7.80
C ALA A 195 3.92 -7.61 -7.73
N ASN A 196 4.49 -8.04 -6.60
CA ASN A 196 4.81 -9.45 -6.38
C ASN A 196 3.55 -10.33 -6.38
N ASN A 197 2.47 -9.91 -5.69
CA ASN A 197 1.21 -10.64 -5.69
C ASN A 197 0.56 -10.70 -7.09
N ALA A 198 0.59 -9.58 -7.84
CA ALA A 198 0.10 -9.53 -9.21
C ALA A 198 0.93 -10.44 -10.14
N ALA A 199 2.26 -10.51 -9.94
CA ALA A 199 3.15 -11.40 -10.70
C ALA A 199 2.88 -12.88 -10.40
N ASP A 200 2.59 -13.23 -9.14
CA ASP A 200 2.21 -14.59 -8.77
C ASP A 200 0.91 -14.99 -9.48
N TYR A 201 -0.10 -14.11 -9.44
CA TYR A 201 -1.37 -14.36 -10.12
C TYR A 201 -1.23 -14.42 -11.64
N ALA A 202 -0.44 -13.53 -12.24
CA ALA A 202 -0.18 -13.54 -13.69
C ALA A 202 0.47 -14.85 -14.16
N ARG A 203 1.37 -15.43 -13.32
CA ARG A 203 2.00 -16.74 -13.60
C ARG A 203 1.01 -17.89 -13.43
N GLU A 204 0.15 -17.84 -12.41
CA GLU A 204 -0.87 -18.84 -12.14
C GLU A 204 -1.96 -18.88 -13.23
N SER A 205 -2.47 -17.70 -13.59
CA SER A 205 -3.50 -17.53 -14.63
C SER A 205 -2.95 -17.62 -16.07
N ASN A 206 -1.64 -17.53 -16.23
CA ASN A 206 -0.94 -17.39 -17.51
C ASN A 206 -1.48 -16.22 -18.37
N ALA A 207 -1.78 -15.10 -17.71
CA ALA A 207 -2.37 -13.92 -18.30
C ALA A 207 -1.76 -12.63 -17.69
N PRO A 208 -1.71 -11.49 -18.43
CA PRO A 208 -1.15 -10.26 -17.89
C PRO A 208 -1.99 -9.69 -16.75
N ALA A 209 -1.30 -9.10 -15.78
CA ALA A 209 -1.89 -8.41 -14.65
C ALA A 209 -1.49 -6.92 -14.64
N ARG A 210 -2.29 -6.10 -14.00
CA ARG A 210 -2.00 -4.69 -13.74
C ARG A 210 -2.17 -4.37 -12.27
N VAL A 211 -1.27 -3.54 -11.74
CA VAL A 211 -1.44 -2.86 -10.45
C VAL A 211 -1.83 -1.41 -10.74
N VAL A 212 -2.98 -0.98 -10.23
CA VAL A 212 -3.42 0.42 -10.27
C VAL A 212 -3.24 0.99 -8.87
N LEU A 213 -2.24 1.84 -8.71
CA LEU A 213 -1.96 2.55 -7.48
C LEU A 213 -2.67 3.91 -7.48
N VAL A 214 -3.45 4.20 -6.45
CA VAL A 214 -4.03 5.52 -6.18
C VAL A 214 -3.39 6.06 -4.91
N THR A 215 -2.64 7.16 -5.03
CA THR A 215 -1.75 7.67 -3.99
C THR A 215 -1.78 9.19 -3.87
N THR A 216 -1.41 9.72 -2.71
CA THR A 216 -1.14 11.15 -2.47
C THR A 216 0.35 11.45 -2.36
N GLY A 217 1.21 10.44 -2.42
CA GLY A 217 2.65 10.54 -2.29
C GLY A 217 3.26 9.36 -1.57
N THR A 218 4.45 9.53 -1.02
CA THR A 218 5.13 8.52 -0.21
C THR A 218 5.81 9.14 0.98
N ASP A 219 5.81 8.43 2.10
CA ASP A 219 6.55 8.74 3.31
C ASP A 219 7.02 7.40 3.91
N ASP A 220 8.02 6.81 3.30
CA ASP A 220 8.63 5.59 3.80
C ASP A 220 10.17 5.67 3.78
N SER A 221 10.81 4.72 4.45
CA SER A 221 12.26 4.69 4.61
C SER A 221 12.99 4.00 3.46
N LEU A 222 12.29 3.50 2.46
CA LEU A 222 12.90 2.78 1.35
C LEU A 222 13.56 3.77 0.38
N SER A 223 14.89 3.67 0.20
CA SER A 223 15.63 4.53 -0.72
C SER A 223 15.24 4.28 -2.18
N ASP A 224 15.50 5.25 -3.08
CA ASP A 224 15.23 5.09 -4.52
C ASP A 224 15.90 3.86 -5.11
N GLY A 225 17.16 3.60 -4.71
CA GLY A 225 17.92 2.45 -5.19
C GLY A 225 17.38 1.11 -4.70
N ASP A 226 17.02 1.04 -3.40
CA ASP A 226 16.43 -0.16 -2.82
C ASP A 226 15.02 -0.42 -3.38
N PHE A 227 14.24 0.65 -3.56
CA PHE A 227 12.93 0.57 -4.19
C PHE A 227 13.02 0.01 -5.61
N ALA A 228 13.89 0.61 -6.44
CA ALA A 228 14.06 0.16 -7.83
C ALA A 228 14.50 -1.31 -7.91
N ALA A 229 15.43 -1.74 -7.03
CA ALA A 229 15.90 -3.12 -6.98
C ALA A 229 14.78 -4.08 -6.55
N GLN A 230 14.07 -3.77 -5.45
CA GLN A 230 12.99 -4.62 -4.94
C GLN A 230 11.81 -4.70 -5.91
N LEU A 231 11.48 -3.58 -6.58
CA LEU A 231 10.40 -3.57 -7.56
C LEU A 231 10.78 -4.38 -8.82
N ALA A 232 12.03 -4.30 -9.26
CA ALA A 232 12.52 -5.09 -10.38
C ALA A 232 12.49 -6.59 -10.08
N ASP A 233 12.77 -7.00 -8.83
CA ASP A 233 12.67 -8.39 -8.39
C ASP A 233 11.22 -8.86 -8.26
N ALA A 234 10.31 -7.98 -7.83
CA ALA A 234 8.90 -8.29 -7.62
C ALA A 234 8.07 -8.28 -8.91
N LYS A 235 8.37 -7.34 -9.82
CA LYS A 235 7.62 -7.13 -11.06
C LYS A 235 8.03 -8.15 -12.14
N ASP A 236 7.10 -8.99 -12.55
CA ASP A 236 7.26 -9.81 -13.76
C ASP A 236 6.99 -8.97 -15.02
N ARG A 237 7.53 -9.41 -16.17
CA ARG A 237 7.27 -8.77 -17.48
C ARG A 237 5.79 -8.76 -17.89
N ASN A 238 4.96 -9.58 -17.26
CA ASN A 238 3.53 -9.63 -17.49
C ASN A 238 2.74 -8.76 -16.50
N VAL A 239 3.42 -7.93 -15.69
CA VAL A 239 2.79 -7.00 -14.74
C VAL A 239 3.07 -5.58 -15.20
N GLU A 240 2.02 -4.81 -15.38
CA GLU A 240 2.07 -3.37 -15.62
C GLU A 240 1.72 -2.60 -14.35
N ILE A 241 2.33 -1.45 -14.17
CA ILE A 241 2.06 -0.55 -13.04
C ILE A 241 1.50 0.74 -13.59
N SER A 242 0.27 1.07 -13.17
CA SER A 242 -0.37 2.35 -13.44
C SER A 242 -0.48 3.13 -12.13
N VAL A 243 -0.10 4.40 -12.14
CA VAL A 243 -0.12 5.28 -10.97
C VAL A 243 -1.03 6.47 -11.21
N VAL A 244 -1.93 6.73 -10.27
CA VAL A 244 -2.76 7.93 -10.20
C VAL A 244 -2.37 8.70 -8.95
N HIS A 245 -1.69 9.82 -9.12
CA HIS A 245 -1.32 10.72 -8.02
C HIS A 245 -2.40 11.76 -7.82
N LEU A 246 -2.90 11.88 -6.58
CA LEU A 246 -3.97 12.80 -6.20
C LEU A 246 -3.42 14.00 -5.42
N GLY A 247 -3.79 15.19 -5.86
CA GLY A 247 -3.45 16.44 -5.19
C GLY A 247 -2.17 17.08 -5.70
N ASP A 248 -1.78 18.15 -5.01
CA ASP A 248 -0.62 18.99 -5.30
C ASP A 248 0.63 18.61 -4.47
N GLY A 249 0.53 17.50 -3.74
CA GLY A 249 1.66 16.93 -3.00
C GLY A 249 2.85 16.61 -3.89
N GLU A 250 4.00 16.39 -3.25
CA GLU A 250 5.22 15.98 -3.94
C GLU A 250 5.03 14.62 -4.62
N VAL A 251 5.36 14.56 -5.91
CA VAL A 251 5.36 13.31 -6.66
C VAL A 251 6.63 12.55 -6.37
N ASP A 252 6.49 11.29 -5.97
CA ASP A 252 7.62 10.38 -5.85
C ASP A 252 8.19 10.07 -7.24
N LYS A 253 9.35 10.66 -7.54
CA LYS A 253 9.99 10.55 -8.84
C LYS A 253 10.41 9.11 -9.18
N ALA A 254 10.86 8.35 -8.20
CA ALA A 254 11.25 6.96 -8.42
C ALA A 254 10.02 6.09 -8.77
N LEU A 255 8.87 6.40 -8.17
CA LEU A 255 7.61 5.74 -8.48
C LEU A 255 7.08 6.15 -9.87
N GLU A 256 7.14 7.44 -10.22
CA GLU A 256 6.78 7.94 -11.56
C GLU A 256 7.63 7.27 -12.65
N ASP A 257 8.96 7.18 -12.44
CA ASP A 257 9.89 6.57 -13.40
C ASP A 257 9.69 5.05 -13.55
N ALA A 258 9.17 4.38 -12.52
CA ALA A 258 8.90 2.95 -12.53
C ALA A 258 7.53 2.58 -13.12
N ALA A 259 6.61 3.54 -13.24
CA ALA A 259 5.26 3.33 -13.76
C ALA A 259 5.26 3.16 -15.28
N ASP A 260 4.44 2.20 -15.76
CA ASP A 260 4.15 2.05 -17.19
C ASP A 260 3.11 3.10 -17.67
N TYR A 261 2.27 3.58 -16.74
CA TYR A 261 1.34 4.69 -16.92
C TYR A 261 1.29 5.55 -15.67
N PHE A 262 1.37 6.87 -15.83
CA PHE A 262 1.29 7.84 -14.74
C PHE A 262 0.32 8.96 -15.10
N ASP A 263 -0.58 9.29 -14.17
CA ASP A 263 -1.50 10.43 -14.27
C ASP A 263 -1.53 11.19 -12.95
N LYS A 264 -1.72 12.51 -13.03
CA LYS A 264 -1.84 13.39 -11.87
C LYS A 264 -3.15 14.15 -11.91
N VAL A 265 -3.91 14.07 -10.82
CA VAL A 265 -5.16 14.80 -10.64
C VAL A 265 -4.93 15.95 -9.65
N ASP A 266 -4.71 17.15 -10.14
CA ASP A 266 -4.42 18.33 -9.30
C ASP A 266 -5.61 18.79 -8.44
N ARG A 267 -6.84 18.42 -8.82
CA ARG A 267 -8.07 18.72 -8.08
C ARG A 267 -8.85 17.47 -7.73
N PRO A 268 -8.34 16.66 -6.82
CA PRO A 268 -8.94 15.37 -6.51
C PRO A 268 -10.28 15.47 -5.75
N ALA A 269 -10.67 16.66 -5.27
CA ALA A 269 -12.03 16.90 -4.76
C ALA A 269 -13.11 16.81 -5.87
N ASP A 270 -12.74 16.90 -7.16
CA ASP A 270 -13.62 16.57 -8.27
C ASP A 270 -13.66 15.06 -8.48
N GLY A 271 -14.64 14.40 -7.91
CA GLY A 271 -14.83 12.95 -8.02
C GLY A 271 -14.92 12.44 -9.46
N ALA A 272 -15.41 13.26 -10.40
CA ALA A 272 -15.47 12.89 -11.81
C ALA A 272 -14.07 12.82 -12.44
N ALA A 273 -13.18 13.76 -12.09
CA ALA A 273 -11.79 13.75 -12.55
C ALA A 273 -11.03 12.53 -12.01
N VAL A 274 -11.21 12.22 -10.71
CA VAL A 274 -10.59 11.04 -10.08
C VAL A 274 -11.12 9.75 -10.70
N ASN A 275 -12.44 9.62 -10.86
CA ASN A 275 -13.06 8.46 -11.50
C ASN A 275 -12.49 8.24 -12.92
N LYS A 276 -12.43 9.31 -13.71
CA LYS A 276 -11.85 9.23 -15.06
C LYS A 276 -10.39 8.77 -15.04
N ALA A 277 -9.55 9.33 -14.13
CA ALA A 277 -8.14 9.00 -14.05
C ALA A 277 -7.94 7.53 -13.64
N VAL A 278 -8.67 7.05 -12.61
CA VAL A 278 -8.58 5.66 -12.15
C VAL A 278 -9.10 4.68 -13.20
N SER A 279 -10.23 4.99 -13.86
CA SER A 279 -10.75 4.17 -14.96
C SER A 279 -9.77 4.10 -16.12
N THR A 280 -9.15 5.24 -16.49
CA THR A 280 -8.13 5.29 -17.55
C THR A 280 -6.91 4.45 -17.16
N ALA A 281 -6.43 4.56 -15.91
CA ALA A 281 -5.29 3.80 -15.40
C ALA A 281 -5.58 2.28 -15.38
N ALA A 282 -6.83 1.89 -15.13
CA ALA A 282 -7.30 0.51 -15.21
C ALA A 282 -7.55 0.02 -16.66
N GLY A 283 -7.55 0.95 -17.65
CA GLY A 283 -7.82 0.64 -19.04
C GLY A 283 -9.33 0.49 -19.37
N VAL A 284 -10.20 0.90 -18.46
CA VAL A 284 -11.66 0.92 -18.64
C VAL A 284 -12.07 2.15 -19.43
N LYS A 285 -13.02 2.01 -20.36
CA LYS A 285 -13.47 3.09 -21.27
C LYS A 285 -14.80 3.69 -20.81
#